data_3f532ea7dcd3899f7c6871151f63fabe
#
_entry.id   3f532ea7dcd3899f7c6871151f63fabe
#
_cell.length_a   1.000
_cell.length_b   1.000
_cell.length_c   1.000
_cell.angle_alpha   90.00
_cell.angle_beta   90.00
_cell.angle_gamma   90.00
#
_symmetry.space_group_name_H-M   'P 1'
#
loop_
_entity.id
_entity.type
_entity.pdbx_description
1 polymer ?
#
loop_
_entity_poly.entity_id
_entity_poly.type
_entity_poly.pdbx_seq_one_letter_code
_entity_poly.pdbx_strand_id
1 'polypeptide(L)'
;PYLINNTDDVDGYYASVSAQVSKTWGFGLSLTAAYTYSSAKNVIDGIGDQVTSAFSTNTFNKNGSNVPELGYASYVSPHRILLNVGYRLAHKSGASNFGLYYEAFRQGYIGSYSYSRYSYTMYVQSGKYQNPVTNDRGAVNLIYIPTREELDGMPFTSDENREEYWKFIRNDDYLSKHTGEYSKRGGAVMPWQHMLNFRFSQDFYVNVKGRRNTISLGLDVNNIANMLN
;
A
#
# COMPACT_ATOMS: atom_id res chain seq x y z
N PRO A 1 -3.51 -14.26 31.05
CA PRO A 1 -2.89 -12.97 31.24
C PRO A 1 -2.04 -12.64 30.01
N TYR A 2 -2.11 -11.40 29.51
CA TYR A 2 -1.22 -10.89 28.47
C TYR A 2 -0.08 -10.14 29.14
N LEU A 3 1.15 -10.43 28.71
CA LEU A 3 2.33 -9.70 29.16
C LEU A 3 2.75 -8.73 28.03
N ILE A 4 2.80 -7.45 28.35
CA ILE A 4 3.32 -6.41 27.44
C ILE A 4 4.75 -6.11 27.91
N ASN A 5 5.71 -6.40 27.06
CA ASN A 5 7.13 -6.16 27.33
C ASN A 5 7.82 -5.69 26.05
N ASN A 6 8.97 -5.05 26.20
CA ASN A 6 9.86 -4.78 25.08
C ASN A 6 10.49 -6.07 24.58
N THR A 7 10.79 -6.12 23.29
CA THR A 7 11.56 -7.22 22.69
C THR A 7 13.04 -6.84 22.75
N ASP A 8 13.81 -7.61 23.52
CA ASP A 8 15.21 -7.29 23.79
C ASP A 8 16.15 -7.46 22.57
N ASP A 9 15.73 -8.27 21.58
CA ASP A 9 16.59 -8.66 20.45
C ASP A 9 16.05 -8.22 19.06
N VAL A 10 14.98 -7.42 19.00
CA VAL A 10 14.30 -7.14 17.73
C VAL A 10 13.90 -5.68 17.64
N ASP A 11 14.71 -4.88 16.94
CA ASP A 11 14.45 -3.46 16.71
C ASP A 11 13.59 -3.23 15.45
N GLY A 12 12.41 -2.62 15.65
CA GLY A 12 11.63 -2.06 14.56
C GLY A 12 12.31 -0.82 13.97
N TYR A 13 12.07 -0.55 12.68
CA TYR A 13 12.58 0.65 12.03
C TYR A 13 11.59 1.24 11.04
N TYR A 14 11.75 2.53 10.78
CA TYR A 14 11.19 3.24 9.63
C TYR A 14 12.32 3.99 8.92
N ALA A 15 12.40 3.83 7.61
CA ALA A 15 13.32 4.56 6.76
C ALA A 15 12.60 5.09 5.53
N SER A 16 12.88 6.34 5.13
CA SER A 16 12.32 6.93 3.92
C SER A 16 13.35 7.80 3.22
N VAL A 17 13.40 7.70 1.90
CA VAL A 17 14.23 8.55 1.04
C VAL A 17 13.34 9.14 -0.04
N SER A 18 13.42 10.47 -0.19
CA SER A 18 12.66 11.20 -1.22
C SER A 18 13.59 11.99 -2.10
N ALA A 19 13.31 12.02 -3.40
CA ALA A 19 13.95 12.88 -4.37
C ALA A 19 12.88 13.71 -5.10
N GLN A 20 13.13 15.01 -5.26
CA GLN A 20 12.23 15.93 -5.94
C GLN A 20 13.00 16.82 -6.90
N VAL A 21 12.42 17.05 -8.07
CA VAL A 21 12.87 18.03 -9.05
C VAL A 21 11.71 18.97 -9.37
N SER A 22 11.99 20.27 -9.34
CA SER A 22 11.01 21.30 -9.71
C SER A 22 11.62 22.30 -10.66
N LYS A 23 10.86 22.71 -11.68
CA LYS A 23 11.26 23.74 -12.62
C LYS A 23 10.06 24.58 -13.07
N THR A 24 10.27 25.88 -13.14
CA THR A 24 9.32 26.83 -13.73
C THR A 24 9.98 27.54 -14.88
N TRP A 25 9.29 27.66 -15.99
CA TRP A 25 9.74 28.35 -17.20
C TRP A 25 9.03 29.69 -17.34
N GLY A 26 9.72 30.67 -17.93
CA GLY A 26 9.17 32.02 -18.08
C GLY A 26 7.94 32.14 -18.97
N PHE A 27 7.64 31.12 -19.78
CA PHE A 27 6.43 31.08 -20.62
C PHE A 27 5.19 30.53 -19.88
N GLY A 28 5.27 30.30 -18.57
CA GLY A 28 4.14 29.93 -17.74
C GLY A 28 4.02 28.45 -17.40
N LEU A 29 4.91 27.59 -17.91
CA LEU A 29 4.94 26.17 -17.56
C LEU A 29 5.66 25.96 -16.22
N SER A 30 5.12 25.09 -15.37
CA SER A 30 5.75 24.59 -14.15
C SER A 30 5.65 23.06 -14.10
N LEU A 31 6.70 22.43 -13.62
CA LEU A 31 6.80 20.99 -13.43
C LEU A 31 7.38 20.71 -12.06
N THR A 32 6.77 19.79 -11.33
CA THR A 32 7.34 19.16 -10.14
C THR A 32 7.17 17.65 -10.27
N ALA A 33 8.26 16.92 -10.13
CA ALA A 33 8.26 15.46 -10.06
C ALA A 33 8.95 15.02 -8.78
N ALA A 34 8.36 14.07 -8.06
CA ALA A 34 8.93 13.52 -6.84
C ALA A 34 8.75 12.00 -6.80
N TYR A 35 9.73 11.33 -6.23
CA TYR A 35 9.69 9.91 -5.93
C TYR A 35 10.09 9.69 -4.48
N THR A 36 9.33 8.86 -3.77
CA THR A 36 9.62 8.47 -2.40
C THR A 36 9.69 6.95 -2.31
N TYR A 37 10.77 6.45 -1.72
CA TYR A 37 10.89 5.08 -1.27
C TYR A 37 10.79 5.04 0.25
N SER A 38 9.96 4.13 0.80
CA SER A 38 9.80 3.96 2.24
C SER A 38 9.82 2.48 2.61
N SER A 39 10.44 2.17 3.73
CA SER A 39 10.47 0.83 4.31
C SER A 39 10.30 0.93 5.82
N ALA A 40 9.47 0.07 6.38
CA ALA A 40 9.35 -0.08 7.82
C ALA A 40 9.17 -1.56 8.18
N LYS A 41 9.76 -1.94 9.29
CA LYS A 41 9.51 -3.22 9.94
C LYS A 41 9.19 -3.01 11.41
N ASN A 42 8.28 -3.82 11.90
CA ASN A 42 7.87 -3.84 13.30
C ASN A 42 7.51 -5.26 13.71
N VAL A 43 7.31 -5.45 14.99
CA VAL A 43 6.85 -6.73 15.54
C VAL A 43 5.34 -6.85 15.47
N ILE A 44 4.62 -5.73 15.61
CA ILE A 44 3.17 -5.63 15.58
C ILE A 44 2.76 -4.30 14.93
N ASP A 45 1.74 -4.31 14.08
CA ASP A 45 1.26 -3.10 13.39
C ASP A 45 0.46 -2.15 14.31
N GLY A 46 0.14 -2.57 15.53
CA GLY A 46 -0.56 -1.73 16.50
C GLY A 46 -2.01 -1.39 16.12
N ILE A 47 -2.62 -2.16 15.24
CA ILE A 47 -3.99 -1.94 14.78
C ILE A 47 -4.96 -2.51 15.81
N GLY A 48 -5.72 -1.65 16.48
CA GLY A 48 -6.77 -1.98 17.43
C GLY A 48 -6.54 -1.40 18.82
N ASP A 49 -7.64 -1.05 19.45
CA ASP A 49 -7.70 -0.50 20.81
C ASP A 49 -7.81 -1.56 21.89
N GLN A 50 -8.03 -2.83 21.49
CA GLN A 50 -8.13 -3.97 22.39
C GLN A 50 -6.92 -4.88 22.27
N VAL A 51 -6.27 -5.15 23.41
CA VAL A 51 -5.08 -6.02 23.50
C VAL A 51 -5.34 -7.40 22.91
N THR A 52 -6.52 -7.99 23.19
CA THR A 52 -6.90 -9.31 22.64
C THR A 52 -6.96 -9.30 21.13
N SER A 53 -7.56 -8.27 20.53
CA SER A 53 -7.68 -8.15 19.08
C SER A 53 -6.30 -7.89 18.43
N ALA A 54 -5.51 -7.00 19.03
CA ALA A 54 -4.15 -6.73 18.55
C ALA A 54 -3.26 -7.98 18.59
N PHE A 55 -3.38 -8.80 19.63
CA PHE A 55 -2.60 -10.01 19.79
C PHE A 55 -3.04 -11.15 18.87
N SER A 56 -4.36 -11.35 18.70
CA SER A 56 -4.90 -12.51 17.97
C SER A 56 -5.00 -12.30 16.46
N THR A 57 -5.13 -11.05 15.99
CA THR A 57 -5.42 -10.76 14.56
C THR A 57 -4.29 -10.09 13.81
N ASN A 58 -3.36 -9.45 14.49
CA ASN A 58 -2.34 -8.60 13.87
C ASN A 58 -0.90 -9.12 13.98
N THR A 59 -0.70 -10.23 14.67
CA THR A 59 0.62 -10.88 14.84
C THR A 59 0.73 -12.12 13.97
N PHE A 60 0.78 -11.94 12.66
CA PHE A 60 0.99 -13.05 11.74
C PHE A 60 2.45 -13.53 11.82
N ASN A 61 2.67 -14.71 12.37
CA ASN A 61 3.97 -15.32 12.51
C ASN A 61 3.91 -16.79 12.08
N LYS A 62 5.04 -17.36 11.73
CA LYS A 62 5.15 -18.80 11.43
C LYS A 62 5.13 -19.66 12.69
N ASN A 63 5.56 -19.11 13.82
CA ASN A 63 5.75 -19.82 15.10
C ASN A 63 4.69 -19.45 16.17
N GLY A 64 3.65 -18.70 15.78
CA GLY A 64 2.57 -18.25 16.68
C GLY A 64 2.82 -16.89 17.31
N SER A 65 1.74 -16.32 17.86
CA SER A 65 1.69 -14.93 18.33
C SER A 65 2.62 -14.62 19.50
N ASN A 66 3.07 -15.65 20.22
CA ASN A 66 3.98 -15.50 21.37
C ASN A 66 5.46 -15.40 20.97
N VAL A 67 5.78 -15.64 19.70
CA VAL A 67 7.16 -15.56 19.20
C VAL A 67 7.27 -14.33 18.32
N PRO A 68 7.80 -13.22 18.82
CA PRO A 68 7.91 -11.99 18.07
C PRO A 68 8.87 -12.13 16.90
N GLU A 69 8.43 -11.73 15.70
CA GLU A 69 9.26 -11.68 14.50
C GLU A 69 9.08 -10.32 13.80
N LEU A 70 10.19 -9.80 13.26
CA LEU A 70 10.13 -8.61 12.42
C LEU A 70 9.43 -8.89 11.09
N GLY A 71 8.35 -8.19 10.85
CA GLY A 71 7.65 -8.17 9.56
C GLY A 71 7.55 -6.77 8.99
N TYR A 72 7.20 -6.65 7.72
CA TYR A 72 6.95 -5.35 7.13
C TYR A 72 5.67 -4.74 7.69
N ALA A 73 5.72 -3.45 8.02
CA ALA A 73 4.56 -2.68 8.43
C ALA A 73 3.56 -2.57 7.26
N SER A 74 2.31 -2.97 7.50
CA SER A 74 1.29 -3.07 6.45
C SER A 74 0.86 -1.72 5.88
N TYR A 75 0.96 -0.66 6.69
CA TYR A 75 0.52 0.70 6.36
C TYR A 75 1.54 1.53 5.57
N VAL A 76 2.78 1.06 5.41
CA VAL A 76 3.83 1.82 4.71
C VAL A 76 3.84 1.48 3.23
N SER A 77 3.52 2.46 2.39
CA SER A 77 3.67 2.32 0.94
C SER A 77 5.15 2.36 0.55
N PRO A 78 5.68 1.28 -0.05
CA PRO A 78 7.10 1.22 -0.39
C PRO A 78 7.52 2.20 -1.48
N HIS A 79 6.59 2.60 -2.34
CA HIS A 79 6.87 3.49 -3.47
C HIS A 79 5.74 4.48 -3.66
N ARG A 80 6.08 5.75 -3.86
CA ARG A 80 5.14 6.81 -4.22
C ARG A 80 5.76 7.70 -5.28
N ILE A 81 5.02 7.98 -6.34
CA ILE A 81 5.39 8.88 -7.42
C ILE A 81 4.40 10.03 -7.44
N LEU A 82 4.89 11.25 -7.51
CA LEU A 82 4.09 12.46 -7.67
C LEU A 82 4.58 13.22 -8.89
N LEU A 83 3.65 13.68 -9.71
CA LEU A 83 3.91 14.57 -10.82
C LEU A 83 2.88 15.69 -10.82
N ASN A 84 3.33 16.92 -10.83
CA ASN A 84 2.49 18.10 -10.95
C ASN A 84 2.96 18.92 -12.15
N VAL A 85 2.07 19.17 -13.09
CA VAL A 85 2.29 20.02 -14.25
C VAL A 85 1.30 21.17 -14.19
N GLY A 86 1.80 22.39 -14.14
CA GLY A 86 1.00 23.61 -14.16
C GLY A 86 1.31 24.44 -15.40
N TYR A 87 0.29 25.02 -16.02
CA TYR A 87 0.48 25.98 -17.08
C TYR A 87 -0.42 27.20 -16.87
N ARG A 88 0.23 28.38 -16.84
CA ARG A 88 -0.45 29.65 -16.69
C ARG A 88 -0.35 30.46 -17.98
N LEU A 89 -1.47 30.73 -18.62
CA LEU A 89 -1.60 31.60 -19.77
C LEU A 89 -2.12 32.96 -19.29
N ALA A 90 -1.23 33.95 -19.18
CA ALA A 90 -1.61 35.29 -18.79
C ALA A 90 -2.04 36.12 -20.00
N HIS A 91 -3.10 36.92 -19.84
CA HIS A 91 -3.60 37.86 -20.83
C HIS A 91 -4.04 39.19 -20.15
N LYS A 92 -4.35 40.23 -20.96
CA LYS A 92 -4.59 41.58 -20.43
C LYS A 92 -5.75 41.65 -19.40
N SER A 93 -6.78 40.83 -19.56
CA SER A 93 -7.98 40.82 -18.74
C SER A 93 -8.02 39.72 -17.70
N GLY A 94 -6.97 38.87 -17.61
CA GLY A 94 -6.99 37.74 -16.70
C GLY A 94 -5.87 36.75 -16.92
N ALA A 95 -6.08 35.53 -16.46
CA ALA A 95 -5.22 34.40 -16.73
C ALA A 95 -6.01 33.09 -16.74
N SER A 96 -5.66 32.19 -17.64
CA SER A 96 -6.12 30.80 -17.62
C SER A 96 -5.05 29.91 -17.01
N ASN A 97 -5.41 29.13 -16.01
CA ASN A 97 -4.49 28.24 -15.32
C ASN A 97 -4.96 26.79 -15.53
N PHE A 98 -4.02 25.95 -15.92
CA PHE A 98 -4.23 24.51 -16.10
C PHE A 98 -3.32 23.77 -15.14
N GLY A 99 -3.83 22.79 -14.45
CA GLY A 99 -3.09 21.92 -13.55
C GLY A 99 -3.38 20.47 -13.86
N LEU A 100 -2.36 19.66 -13.90
CA LEU A 100 -2.44 18.21 -13.98
C LEU A 100 -1.64 17.64 -12.83
N TYR A 101 -2.31 16.85 -11.98
CA TYR A 101 -1.70 16.17 -10.86
C TYR A 101 -1.83 14.67 -11.04
N TYR A 102 -0.70 14.01 -11.10
CA TYR A 102 -0.62 12.56 -11.15
C TYR A 102 0.04 12.02 -9.90
N GLU A 103 -0.56 10.99 -9.33
CA GLU A 103 -0.02 10.24 -8.21
C GLU A 103 -0.09 8.74 -8.51
N ALA A 104 1.01 8.04 -8.25
CA ALA A 104 1.04 6.59 -8.24
C ALA A 104 1.61 6.09 -6.91
N PHE A 105 0.92 5.14 -6.30
CA PHE A 105 1.30 4.54 -5.02
C PHE A 105 0.74 3.13 -4.92
N ARG A 106 1.19 2.38 -3.92
CA ARG A 106 0.73 1.02 -3.67
C ARG A 106 -0.16 0.99 -2.46
N GLN A 107 -1.45 0.71 -2.67
CA GLN A 107 -2.44 0.69 -1.60
C GLN A 107 -3.63 -0.19 -1.97
N GLY A 108 -4.19 -0.88 -0.97
CA GLY A 108 -5.46 -1.57 -1.05
C GLY A 108 -6.30 -1.27 0.17
N TYR A 109 -7.56 -1.67 0.14
CA TYR A 109 -8.50 -1.48 1.23
C TYR A 109 -9.10 -2.81 1.66
N ILE A 110 -9.19 -3.03 2.98
CA ILE A 110 -9.94 -4.12 3.57
C ILE A 110 -10.92 -3.48 4.57
N GLY A 111 -12.19 -3.40 4.19
CA GLY A 111 -13.17 -2.60 4.93
C GLY A 111 -12.77 -1.13 4.97
N SER A 112 -12.65 -0.56 6.18
CA SER A 112 -12.25 0.84 6.40
C SER A 112 -10.74 1.05 6.51
N TYR A 113 -9.95 -0.02 6.45
CA TYR A 113 -8.51 0.05 6.65
C TYR A 113 -7.77 0.05 5.32
N SER A 114 -6.72 0.87 5.24
CA SER A 114 -5.85 1.00 4.09
C SER A 114 -4.54 0.24 4.35
N TYR A 115 -4.14 -0.60 3.41
CA TYR A 115 -2.92 -1.40 3.48
C TYR A 115 -2.11 -1.22 2.20
N SER A 116 -0.80 -1.10 2.34
CA SER A 116 0.13 -1.08 1.21
C SER A 116 0.80 -2.43 1.01
N ARG A 117 0.79 -3.26 2.04
CA ARG A 117 1.35 -4.61 2.06
C ARG A 117 0.37 -5.58 2.67
N TYR A 118 0.47 -6.85 2.27
CA TYR A 118 -0.34 -7.94 2.82
C TYR A 118 0.50 -9.19 3.05
N SER A 119 -0.07 -10.12 3.82
CA SER A 119 0.55 -11.38 4.16
C SER A 119 -0.24 -12.52 3.55
N TYR A 120 0.43 -13.51 3.03
CA TYR A 120 -0.21 -14.77 2.69
C TYR A 120 -0.37 -15.60 3.96
N THR A 121 -1.61 -15.82 4.34
CA THR A 121 -1.98 -16.44 5.60
C THR A 121 -2.94 -17.59 5.38
N MET A 122 -2.90 -18.56 6.28
CA MET A 122 -3.87 -19.64 6.33
C MET A 122 -4.87 -19.36 7.46
N TYR A 123 -6.14 -19.28 7.10
CA TYR A 123 -7.22 -19.18 8.10
C TYR A 123 -7.60 -20.57 8.57
N VAL A 124 -7.41 -20.84 9.85
CA VAL A 124 -7.91 -22.05 10.49
C VAL A 124 -9.31 -21.76 11.02
N GLN A 125 -10.32 -22.29 10.36
CA GLN A 125 -11.71 -22.12 10.77
C GLN A 125 -11.92 -22.68 12.18
N SER A 126 -12.42 -21.84 13.09
CA SER A 126 -12.66 -22.20 14.48
C SER A 126 -13.56 -23.43 14.59
N GLY A 127 -13.11 -24.44 15.29
CA GLY A 127 -13.88 -25.63 15.66
C GLY A 127 -13.52 -26.93 14.96
N LYS A 128 -12.87 -26.93 13.79
CA LYS A 128 -12.48 -28.17 13.08
C LYS A 128 -11.00 -28.46 13.05
N TYR A 129 -10.16 -27.42 13.00
CA TYR A 129 -8.72 -27.59 12.98
C TYR A 129 -8.09 -26.59 13.94
N GLN A 130 -7.39 -27.12 14.92
CA GLN A 130 -6.55 -26.35 15.80
C GLN A 130 -5.18 -26.28 15.18
N ASN A 131 -4.58 -25.09 15.14
CA ASN A 131 -3.18 -25.01 14.71
C ASN A 131 -2.34 -25.82 15.67
N PRO A 132 -1.66 -26.90 15.20
CA PRO A 132 -0.89 -27.77 16.09
C PRO A 132 0.32 -27.07 16.72
N VAL A 133 0.77 -25.95 16.15
CA VAL A 133 1.93 -25.19 16.65
C VAL A 133 1.54 -24.18 17.72
N THR A 134 0.39 -23.50 17.57
CA THR A 134 0.02 -22.40 18.47
C THR A 134 -1.13 -22.74 19.42
N ASN A 135 -1.85 -23.82 19.17
CA ASN A 135 -3.06 -24.19 19.89
C ASN A 135 -4.15 -23.10 19.86
N ASP A 136 -4.03 -22.11 18.97
CA ASP A 136 -4.94 -20.98 18.85
C ASP A 136 -6.14 -21.31 17.97
N ARG A 137 -7.33 -20.99 18.47
CA ARG A 137 -8.58 -21.10 17.72
C ARG A 137 -8.76 -19.84 16.89
N GLY A 138 -8.61 -19.97 15.59
CA GLY A 138 -8.80 -18.85 14.65
C GLY A 138 -7.55 -17.99 14.43
N ALA A 139 -6.39 -18.40 14.92
CA ALA A 139 -5.13 -17.73 14.61
C ALA A 139 -4.79 -17.85 13.13
N VAL A 140 -4.37 -16.76 12.56
CA VAL A 140 -3.95 -16.67 11.17
C VAL A 140 -2.44 -16.85 11.12
N ASN A 141 -2.00 -17.98 10.56
CA ASN A 141 -0.57 -18.24 10.38
C ASN A 141 -0.12 -17.90 8.96
N LEU A 142 1.16 -17.54 8.85
CA LEU A 142 1.82 -17.41 7.57
C LEU A 142 1.90 -18.78 6.88
N ILE A 143 1.55 -18.83 5.59
CA ILE A 143 1.59 -20.08 4.83
C ILE A 143 3.03 -20.48 4.50
N TYR A 144 3.28 -21.79 4.45
CA TYR A 144 4.44 -22.35 3.76
C TYR A 144 4.17 -22.38 2.26
N ILE A 145 5.11 -21.95 1.45
CA ILE A 145 5.02 -21.89 0.00
C ILE A 145 5.84 -23.07 -0.55
N PRO A 146 5.20 -24.19 -0.95
CA PRO A 146 5.93 -25.36 -1.35
C PRO A 146 6.69 -25.17 -2.66
N THR A 147 7.81 -25.86 -2.80
CA THR A 147 8.43 -26.10 -4.10
C THR A 147 7.56 -27.06 -4.93
N ARG A 148 7.85 -27.21 -6.23
CA ARG A 148 7.12 -28.17 -7.06
C ARG A 148 7.26 -29.59 -6.54
N GLU A 149 8.47 -29.99 -6.16
CA GLU A 149 8.77 -31.32 -5.66
C GLU A 149 8.03 -31.65 -4.35
N GLU A 150 8.02 -30.69 -3.44
CA GLU A 150 7.26 -30.82 -2.18
C GLU A 150 5.76 -30.92 -2.41
N LEU A 151 5.24 -30.13 -3.37
CA LEU A 151 3.83 -30.10 -3.72
C LEU A 151 3.34 -31.45 -4.24
N ASP A 152 4.15 -32.17 -4.98
CA ASP A 152 3.81 -33.50 -5.50
C ASP A 152 3.66 -34.54 -4.39
N GLY A 153 4.31 -34.32 -3.25
CA GLY A 153 4.18 -35.15 -2.02
C GLY A 153 3.02 -34.73 -1.09
N MET A 154 2.39 -33.58 -1.33
CA MET A 154 1.31 -33.08 -0.47
C MET A 154 -0.05 -33.71 -0.81
N PRO A 155 -0.92 -33.95 0.20
CA PRO A 155 -2.26 -34.45 -0.03
C PRO A 155 -3.17 -33.36 -0.62
N PHE A 156 -3.71 -33.62 -1.81
CA PHE A 156 -4.76 -32.83 -2.45
C PHE A 156 -6.01 -33.69 -2.69
N THR A 157 -7.16 -33.03 -2.83
CA THR A 157 -8.41 -33.74 -3.17
C THR A 157 -8.40 -34.29 -4.60
N SER A 158 -7.61 -33.68 -5.50
CA SER A 158 -7.38 -34.14 -6.87
C SER A 158 -6.08 -33.60 -7.40
N ASP A 159 -5.53 -34.23 -8.46
CA ASP A 159 -4.36 -33.74 -9.16
C ASP A 159 -4.62 -32.38 -9.84
N GLU A 160 -5.85 -32.16 -10.32
CA GLU A 160 -6.26 -30.89 -10.90
C GLU A 160 -6.13 -29.73 -9.88
N ASN A 161 -6.60 -29.91 -8.66
CA ASN A 161 -6.45 -28.91 -7.58
C ASN A 161 -4.98 -28.64 -7.22
N ARG A 162 -4.13 -29.67 -7.31
CA ARG A 162 -2.68 -29.50 -7.13
C ARG A 162 -2.06 -28.63 -8.23
N GLU A 163 -2.43 -28.88 -9.49
CA GLU A 163 -1.95 -28.09 -10.62
C GLU A 163 -2.46 -26.64 -10.58
N GLU A 164 -3.71 -26.43 -10.21
CA GLU A 164 -4.27 -25.09 -10.04
C GLU A 164 -3.55 -24.31 -8.92
N TYR A 165 -3.24 -24.97 -7.81
CA TYR A 165 -2.49 -24.35 -6.72
C TYR A 165 -1.05 -24.02 -7.15
N TRP A 166 -0.39 -24.88 -7.90
CA TRP A 166 0.91 -24.58 -8.47
C TRP A 166 0.87 -23.43 -9.48
N LYS A 167 -0.15 -23.38 -10.31
CA LYS A 167 -0.39 -22.27 -11.23
C LYS A 167 -0.59 -20.94 -10.49
N PHE A 168 -1.33 -20.97 -9.38
CA PHE A 168 -1.48 -19.81 -8.51
C PHE A 168 -0.14 -19.34 -7.96
N ILE A 169 0.68 -20.23 -7.39
CA ILE A 169 2.02 -19.89 -6.87
C ILE A 169 2.89 -19.27 -7.98
N ARG A 170 2.92 -19.86 -9.15
CA ARG A 170 3.77 -19.39 -10.27
C ARG A 170 3.35 -18.04 -10.83
N ASN A 171 2.08 -17.73 -10.82
CA ASN A 171 1.54 -16.50 -11.39
C ASN A 171 1.54 -15.33 -10.42
N ASP A 172 1.83 -15.57 -9.15
CA ASP A 172 1.92 -14.51 -8.15
C ASP A 172 3.35 -13.98 -8.03
N ASP A 173 3.50 -12.65 -8.04
CA ASP A 173 4.81 -11.98 -8.02
C ASP A 173 5.62 -12.23 -6.75
N TYR A 174 4.96 -12.49 -5.63
CA TYR A 174 5.61 -12.77 -4.36
C TYR A 174 5.85 -14.28 -4.18
N LEU A 175 4.81 -15.09 -4.33
CA LEU A 175 4.88 -16.53 -4.08
C LEU A 175 5.91 -17.23 -4.98
N SER A 176 5.96 -16.86 -6.26
CA SER A 176 6.89 -17.44 -7.23
C SER A 176 8.37 -17.27 -6.88
N LYS A 177 8.70 -16.26 -6.07
CA LYS A 177 10.07 -15.93 -5.64
C LYS A 177 10.44 -16.49 -4.27
N HIS A 178 9.47 -17.10 -3.56
CA HIS A 178 9.61 -17.51 -2.18
C HIS A 178 9.18 -18.97 -1.95
N THR A 179 9.31 -19.80 -2.98
CA THR A 179 9.04 -21.25 -2.87
C THR A 179 10.08 -21.91 -1.96
N GLY A 180 9.64 -22.88 -1.15
CA GLY A 180 10.48 -23.60 -0.18
C GLY A 180 10.63 -22.86 1.16
N GLU A 181 9.89 -21.77 1.40
CA GLU A 181 9.93 -21.01 2.64
C GLU A 181 8.55 -20.59 3.14
N TYR A 182 8.47 -20.18 4.39
CA TYR A 182 7.24 -19.53 4.89
C TYR A 182 7.12 -18.13 4.34
N SER A 183 5.88 -17.73 4.02
CA SER A 183 5.58 -16.33 3.67
C SER A 183 5.99 -15.40 4.81
N LYS A 184 6.33 -14.16 4.46
CA LYS A 184 6.73 -13.14 5.45
C LYS A 184 5.56 -12.21 5.73
N ARG A 185 5.41 -11.76 6.97
CA ARG A 185 4.40 -10.76 7.33
C ARG A 185 4.63 -9.47 6.54
N GLY A 186 3.59 -9.02 5.81
CA GLY A 186 3.68 -7.88 4.91
C GLY A 186 4.64 -8.07 3.74
N GLY A 187 4.99 -9.32 3.39
CA GLY A 187 5.95 -9.61 2.32
C GLY A 187 5.44 -9.21 0.95
N ALA A 188 4.17 -9.44 0.68
CA ALA A 188 3.53 -9.07 -0.57
C ALA A 188 3.13 -7.58 -0.58
N VAL A 189 3.16 -6.97 -1.76
CA VAL A 189 2.87 -5.55 -1.96
C VAL A 189 1.62 -5.39 -2.81
N MET A 190 0.73 -4.48 -2.41
CA MET A 190 -0.48 -4.17 -3.17
C MET A 190 -0.15 -3.66 -4.58
N PRO A 191 -1.04 -3.89 -5.56
CA PRO A 191 -0.89 -3.35 -6.91
C PRO A 191 -0.73 -1.82 -6.90
N TRP A 192 -0.17 -1.28 -7.98
CA TRP A 192 -0.13 0.14 -8.20
C TRP A 192 -1.53 0.71 -8.38
N GLN A 193 -1.80 1.81 -7.68
CA GLN A 193 -2.92 2.67 -7.94
C GLN A 193 -2.43 3.94 -8.62
N HIS A 194 -3.17 4.41 -9.60
CA HIS A 194 -2.87 5.59 -10.38
C HIS A 194 -4.03 6.56 -10.28
N MET A 195 -3.75 7.78 -9.86
CA MET A 195 -4.72 8.86 -9.83
C MET A 195 -4.24 9.99 -10.72
N LEU A 196 -5.13 10.50 -11.57
CA LEU A 196 -4.87 11.63 -12.44
C LEU A 196 -5.98 12.66 -12.23
N ASN A 197 -5.62 13.80 -11.65
CA ASN A 197 -6.54 14.89 -11.39
C ASN A 197 -6.22 16.06 -12.33
N PHE A 198 -7.25 16.73 -12.78
CA PHE A 198 -7.15 17.92 -13.63
C PHE A 198 -7.84 19.10 -12.96
N ARG A 199 -7.19 20.25 -13.02
CA ARG A 199 -7.74 21.52 -12.58
C ARG A 199 -7.65 22.54 -13.69
N PHE A 200 -8.76 23.23 -13.94
CA PHE A 200 -8.79 24.43 -14.75
C PHE A 200 -9.29 25.59 -13.90
N SER A 201 -8.65 26.77 -14.00
CA SER A 201 -9.23 27.98 -13.44
C SER A 201 -9.00 29.17 -14.35
N GLN A 202 -10.02 30.04 -14.40
CA GLN A 202 -10.01 31.28 -15.16
C GLN A 202 -10.07 32.45 -14.18
N ASP A 203 -9.03 33.28 -14.21
CA ASP A 203 -8.95 34.55 -13.47
C ASP A 203 -9.46 35.68 -14.37
N PHE A 204 -10.32 36.53 -13.82
CA PHE A 204 -10.81 37.76 -14.42
C PHE A 204 -10.32 38.95 -13.59
N TYR A 205 -9.66 39.91 -14.24
CA TYR A 205 -9.18 41.11 -13.56
C TYR A 205 -10.22 42.22 -13.68
N VAL A 206 -10.68 42.70 -12.52
CA VAL A 206 -11.67 43.77 -12.41
C VAL A 206 -11.06 44.95 -11.63
N ASN A 207 -11.06 46.14 -12.20
CA ASN A 207 -10.60 47.35 -11.52
C ASN A 207 -11.77 48.03 -10.79
N VAL A 208 -11.69 48.11 -9.50
CA VAL A 208 -12.68 48.80 -8.65
C VAL A 208 -11.97 49.92 -7.89
N LYS A 209 -12.39 51.14 -8.15
CA LYS A 209 -11.82 52.36 -7.51
C LYS A 209 -10.28 52.43 -7.60
N GLY A 210 -9.72 52.12 -8.77
CA GLY A 210 -8.27 52.16 -9.01
C GLY A 210 -7.47 50.96 -8.43
N ARG A 211 -8.15 50.00 -7.81
CA ARG A 211 -7.52 48.77 -7.29
C ARG A 211 -7.91 47.58 -8.18
N ARG A 212 -6.90 46.79 -8.57
CA ARG A 212 -7.11 45.56 -9.32
C ARG A 212 -7.59 44.46 -8.36
N ASN A 213 -8.75 43.91 -8.64
CA ASN A 213 -9.31 42.74 -8.00
C ASN A 213 -9.30 41.57 -8.97
N THR A 214 -9.31 40.34 -8.47
CA THR A 214 -9.36 39.12 -9.27
C THR A 214 -10.58 38.30 -8.84
N ILE A 215 -11.39 37.90 -9.80
CA ILE A 215 -12.44 36.91 -9.61
C ILE A 215 -11.96 35.63 -10.31
N SER A 216 -11.92 34.51 -9.60
CA SER A 216 -11.47 33.22 -10.16
C SER A 216 -12.63 32.24 -10.17
N LEU A 217 -12.84 31.60 -11.32
CA LEU A 217 -13.73 30.45 -11.48
C LEU A 217 -12.88 29.22 -11.70
N GLY A 218 -13.15 28.13 -10.98
CA GLY A 218 -12.38 26.89 -11.05
C GLY A 218 -13.27 25.68 -11.34
N LEU A 219 -12.69 24.73 -12.06
CA LEU A 219 -13.21 23.39 -12.29
C LEU A 219 -12.15 22.39 -11.88
N ASP A 220 -12.48 21.50 -10.95
CA ASP A 220 -11.64 20.38 -10.54
C ASP A 220 -12.29 19.06 -10.99
N VAL A 221 -11.52 18.23 -11.68
CA VAL A 221 -11.92 16.89 -12.09
C VAL A 221 -10.98 15.89 -11.44
N ASN A 222 -11.52 15.11 -10.52
CA ASN A 222 -10.74 14.11 -9.79
C ASN A 222 -10.80 12.76 -10.52
N ASN A 223 -9.63 12.13 -10.61
CA ASN A 223 -9.46 10.79 -11.16
C ASN A 223 -10.00 10.64 -12.60
N ILE A 224 -9.59 11.56 -13.49
CA ILE A 224 -10.02 11.54 -14.90
C ILE A 224 -9.67 10.23 -15.61
N ALA A 225 -8.61 9.52 -15.19
CA ALA A 225 -8.26 8.23 -15.78
C ALA A 225 -9.41 7.21 -15.66
N ASN A 226 -10.16 7.25 -14.55
CA ASN A 226 -11.31 6.38 -14.32
C ASN A 226 -12.56 6.78 -15.12
N MET A 227 -12.60 8.01 -15.67
CA MET A 227 -13.71 8.48 -16.52
C MET A 227 -13.53 8.06 -17.98
N LEU A 228 -12.31 7.66 -18.36
CA LEU A 228 -11.94 7.31 -19.73
C LEU A 228 -11.86 5.80 -19.98
N ASN A 229 -12.18 4.98 -18.95
CA ASN A 229 -12.06 3.51 -18.98
C ASN A 229 -13.47 2.83 -19.04
#